data_d0a03cfbd3e49f306df192b76c34c17f
#
_entry.id   d0a03cfbd3e49f306df192b76c34c17f
#
_cell.length_a   1.000
_cell.length_b   1.000
_cell.length_c   1.000
_cell.angle_alpha   90.00
_cell.angle_beta   90.00
_cell.angle_gamma   90.00
#
_symmetry.space_group_name_H-M   'P 1'
#
loop_
_entity.id
_entity.type
_entity.pdbx_description
1 polymer ?
#
loop_
_entity_poly.entity_id
_entity_poly.type
_entity_poly.pdbx_seq_one_letter_code
_entity_poly.pdbx_strand_id
1 'polypeptide(L)'
;MPIDFLDIPFSSVLAVSRCWPRWTVDTRLSWVSRVSIASADRNHRLFPIDLIEAVVNIESNFQTRSLTMSDAFLSSIKNRRTIYALDKQLPVSQEKIVELVKEAVSHSPSAFNSQSSRVVVLFGAEHEQFWNIAKDELKKIVPADAFAATETKLNSFAAGAGTVLFFEDQTVVRQLQEQFALYADNFPVWSEQASGMAQFAVWTALAEHKVGASLQHYNPLVDAQTHKTWNLPESWKLRAQMPFGAIAAPAGEKAFIAESERFKVFGN
;
A
#
# COMPACT_ATOMS: atom_id res chain seq x y z
N MET A 1 40.24 -17.56 1.30
CA MET A 1 39.91 -18.78 2.06
C MET A 1 38.39 -18.91 2.02
N PRO A 2 37.83 -19.96 1.45
CA PRO A 2 36.41 -20.21 1.45
C PRO A 2 35.98 -20.74 2.83
N ILE A 3 34.93 -20.20 3.40
CA ILE A 3 34.33 -20.69 4.64
C ILE A 3 33.17 -21.60 4.25
N ASP A 4 33.30 -22.89 4.62
CA ASP A 4 32.34 -23.93 4.42
C ASP A 4 31.04 -23.68 5.22
N PHE A 5 29.90 -23.78 4.53
CA PHE A 5 28.55 -23.77 5.09
C PHE A 5 28.15 -25.20 5.50
N LEU A 6 28.61 -25.70 6.63
CA LEU A 6 28.06 -26.89 7.28
C LEU A 6 28.49 -26.89 8.75
N ASP A 7 27.56 -26.48 9.63
CA ASP A 7 27.39 -27.01 11.00
C ASP A 7 26.38 -26.16 11.79
N ILE A 8 25.07 -26.43 11.55
CA ILE A 8 24.03 -26.11 12.50
C ILE A 8 23.34 -27.44 12.87
N PRO A 9 23.34 -27.89 14.12
CA PRO A 9 22.75 -29.17 14.48
C PRO A 9 21.22 -29.12 14.38
N PHE A 10 20.70 -30.00 13.57
CA PHE A 10 19.27 -30.32 13.40
C PHE A 10 18.75 -31.11 14.60
N SER A 11 18.50 -30.48 15.75
CA SER A 11 17.91 -31.21 16.90
C SER A 11 17.04 -30.34 17.81
N SER A 12 16.06 -29.61 17.23
CA SER A 12 15.00 -28.98 18.08
C SER A 12 13.68 -28.71 17.32
N VAL A 13 13.35 -29.44 16.27
CA VAL A 13 12.06 -29.35 15.58
C VAL A 13 11.42 -30.72 15.47
N LEU A 14 11.04 -31.27 16.62
CA LEU A 14 10.20 -32.48 16.70
C LEU A 14 9.35 -32.45 17.95
N ALA A 15 8.30 -31.63 17.95
CA ALA A 15 7.14 -31.83 18.81
C ALA A 15 5.99 -30.87 18.45
N VAL A 16 5.37 -30.98 17.29
CA VAL A 16 3.92 -30.72 17.09
C VAL A 16 3.52 -31.39 15.76
N SER A 17 3.35 -32.69 15.76
CA SER A 17 2.72 -33.41 14.64
C SER A 17 1.81 -34.50 15.16
N ARG A 18 0.64 -34.14 15.62
CA ARG A 18 -0.51 -35.07 15.74
C ARG A 18 -1.78 -34.24 15.65
N CYS A 19 -2.44 -34.32 14.50
CA CYS A 19 -3.87 -34.12 14.22
C CYS A 19 -4.12 -33.34 12.90
N TRP A 20 -3.77 -33.94 11.77
CA TRP A 20 -4.44 -33.61 10.51
C TRP A 20 -4.54 -34.88 9.68
N PRO A 21 -5.72 -35.27 9.17
CA PRO A 21 -5.84 -36.41 8.27
C PRO A 21 -5.19 -36.08 6.91
N ARG A 22 -4.37 -37.00 6.41
CA ARG A 22 -3.75 -36.91 5.09
C ARG A 22 -4.83 -36.99 4.02
N TRP A 23 -5.08 -35.89 3.34
CA TRP A 23 -5.75 -35.89 2.04
C TRP A 23 -4.68 -35.93 0.95
N THR A 24 -4.53 -37.07 0.30
CA THR A 24 -3.77 -37.17 -0.93
C THR A 24 -4.67 -36.71 -2.07
N VAL A 25 -4.41 -35.52 -2.60
CA VAL A 25 -5.04 -34.99 -3.82
C VAL A 25 -4.21 -35.48 -4.99
N ASP A 26 -4.73 -36.44 -5.76
CA ASP A 26 -4.18 -36.83 -7.06
C ASP A 26 -4.56 -35.74 -8.09
N THR A 27 -3.59 -34.94 -8.50
CA THR A 27 -3.76 -33.73 -9.34
C THR A 27 -3.84 -34.04 -10.84
N ARG A 28 -4.16 -35.29 -11.28
CA ARG A 28 -4.10 -35.65 -12.71
C ARG A 28 -5.41 -36.05 -13.38
N LEU A 29 -6.57 -35.70 -12.82
CA LEU A 29 -7.83 -35.90 -13.54
C LEU A 29 -8.70 -34.65 -13.42
N SER A 30 -8.92 -33.97 -14.55
CA SER A 30 -9.85 -32.85 -14.62
C SER A 30 -11.27 -33.34 -14.30
N TRP A 31 -12.00 -32.55 -13.52
CA TRP A 31 -13.38 -32.82 -13.08
C TRP A 31 -14.36 -33.06 -14.24
N VAL A 32 -14.07 -32.58 -15.43
CA VAL A 32 -14.88 -32.77 -16.64
C VAL A 32 -14.99 -34.23 -17.03
N SER A 33 -13.98 -35.07 -16.74
CA SER A 33 -14.02 -36.51 -17.08
C SER A 33 -14.89 -37.35 -16.13
N ARG A 34 -15.25 -36.82 -14.95
CA ARG A 34 -16.07 -37.57 -13.98
C ARG A 34 -17.58 -37.36 -14.16
N VAL A 35 -18.00 -36.29 -14.78
CA VAL A 35 -19.43 -36.04 -15.04
C VAL A 35 -19.92 -36.94 -16.20
N SER A 36 -19.05 -37.30 -17.16
CA SER A 36 -19.41 -38.19 -18.28
C SER A 36 -19.55 -39.68 -17.93
N ILE A 37 -19.08 -40.12 -16.77
CA ILE A 37 -19.14 -41.53 -16.36
C ILE A 37 -20.33 -41.85 -15.46
N ALA A 38 -20.97 -40.82 -14.88
CA ALA A 38 -22.15 -41.01 -14.01
C ALA A 38 -23.48 -41.18 -14.78
N SER A 39 -23.49 -41.11 -16.11
CA SER A 39 -24.70 -41.17 -16.92
C SER A 39 -25.09 -42.61 -17.37
N ALA A 40 -24.44 -43.65 -16.85
CA ALA A 40 -24.74 -45.02 -17.20
C ALA A 40 -25.25 -45.83 -16.00
N ASP A 41 -26.30 -45.37 -15.33
CA ASP A 41 -27.10 -46.24 -14.47
C ASP A 41 -28.37 -46.67 -15.21
N ARG A 42 -28.73 -47.96 -15.09
CA ARG A 42 -29.72 -48.66 -15.90
C ARG A 42 -31.19 -48.29 -15.65
N ASN A 43 -31.46 -47.20 -14.99
CA ASN A 43 -32.81 -46.78 -14.62
C ASN A 43 -33.23 -45.41 -15.17
N HIS A 44 -32.84 -44.98 -16.37
CA HIS A 44 -33.38 -43.85 -17.15
C HIS A 44 -34.09 -42.74 -16.34
N ARG A 45 -33.51 -42.26 -15.25
CA ARG A 45 -33.92 -41.03 -14.64
C ARG A 45 -33.03 -39.93 -15.18
N LEU A 46 -33.54 -39.19 -16.16
CA LEU A 46 -32.98 -37.89 -16.58
C LEU A 46 -32.91 -36.98 -15.35
N PHE A 47 -31.72 -36.50 -15.02
CA PHE A 47 -31.59 -35.43 -14.06
C PHE A 47 -32.37 -34.23 -14.62
N PRO A 48 -33.12 -33.48 -13.79
CA PRO A 48 -33.79 -32.26 -14.25
C PRO A 48 -32.79 -31.31 -14.88
N ILE A 49 -33.11 -30.77 -16.05
CA ILE A 49 -32.28 -29.81 -16.81
C ILE A 49 -31.86 -28.66 -15.89
N ASP A 50 -32.73 -28.28 -14.95
CA ASP A 50 -32.50 -27.24 -13.94
C ASP A 50 -31.27 -27.50 -13.05
N LEU A 51 -30.92 -28.76 -12.80
CA LEU A 51 -29.73 -29.09 -11.98
C LEU A 51 -28.44 -28.93 -12.77
N ILE A 52 -28.46 -29.21 -14.07
CA ILE A 52 -27.32 -29.01 -14.96
C ILE A 52 -27.06 -27.51 -15.17
N GLU A 53 -28.12 -26.73 -15.39
CA GLU A 53 -28.01 -25.27 -15.50
C GLU A 53 -27.54 -24.62 -14.20
N ALA A 54 -27.98 -25.13 -13.04
CA ALA A 54 -27.51 -24.64 -11.74
C ALA A 54 -26.00 -24.92 -11.52
N VAL A 55 -25.50 -26.10 -11.88
CA VAL A 55 -24.07 -26.43 -11.77
C VAL A 55 -23.21 -25.62 -12.73
N VAL A 56 -23.65 -25.46 -13.99
CA VAL A 56 -22.96 -24.63 -14.98
C VAL A 56 -22.92 -23.15 -14.54
N ASN A 57 -24.02 -22.65 -13.96
CA ASN A 57 -24.08 -21.29 -13.44
C ASN A 57 -23.20 -21.11 -12.19
N ILE A 58 -23.06 -22.12 -11.32
CA ILE A 58 -22.16 -22.08 -10.17
C ILE A 58 -20.70 -22.06 -10.63
N GLU A 59 -20.32 -22.90 -11.58
CA GLU A 59 -18.95 -22.95 -12.09
C GLU A 59 -18.59 -21.68 -12.87
N SER A 60 -19.49 -21.18 -13.72
CA SER A 60 -19.26 -19.90 -14.43
C SER A 60 -19.14 -18.71 -13.48
N ASN A 61 -19.97 -18.63 -12.44
CA ASN A 61 -19.87 -17.60 -11.40
C ASN A 61 -18.62 -17.74 -10.54
N PHE A 62 -18.15 -18.98 -10.27
CA PHE A 62 -16.93 -19.20 -9.52
C PHE A 62 -15.68 -18.84 -10.33
N GLN A 63 -15.63 -19.19 -11.61
CA GLN A 63 -14.55 -18.81 -12.52
C GLN A 63 -14.53 -17.29 -12.80
N THR A 64 -15.68 -16.67 -13.01
CA THR A 64 -15.79 -15.23 -13.19
C THR A 64 -15.37 -14.46 -11.92
N ARG A 65 -15.74 -14.97 -10.73
CA ARG A 65 -15.35 -14.39 -9.45
C ARG A 65 -13.84 -14.56 -9.17
N SER A 66 -13.24 -15.68 -9.57
CA SER A 66 -11.79 -15.92 -9.44
C SER A 66 -10.99 -15.01 -10.38
N LEU A 67 -11.42 -14.84 -11.62
CA LEU A 67 -10.80 -13.93 -12.60
C LEU A 67 -10.90 -12.45 -12.17
N THR A 68 -12.06 -12.03 -11.62
CA THR A 68 -12.24 -10.65 -11.12
C THR A 68 -11.43 -10.34 -9.86
N MET A 69 -11.15 -11.33 -9.00
CA MET A 69 -10.34 -11.12 -7.79
C MET A 69 -8.84 -11.00 -8.09
N SER A 70 -8.30 -11.73 -9.06
CA SER A 70 -6.88 -11.63 -9.42
C SER A 70 -6.53 -10.27 -10.06
N ASP A 71 -7.49 -9.62 -10.74
CA ASP A 71 -7.28 -8.32 -11.36
C ASP A 71 -7.61 -7.13 -10.46
N ALA A 72 -8.30 -7.33 -9.34
CA ALA A 72 -8.72 -6.26 -8.45
C ALA A 72 -7.54 -5.43 -7.92
N PHE A 73 -6.49 -6.09 -7.43
CA PHE A 73 -5.29 -5.42 -6.91
C PHE A 73 -4.59 -4.57 -7.99
N LEU A 74 -4.40 -5.13 -9.19
CA LEU A 74 -3.80 -4.40 -10.30
C LEU A 74 -4.68 -3.22 -10.77
N SER A 75 -6.00 -3.39 -10.71
CA SER A 75 -6.95 -2.31 -10.99
C SER A 75 -6.83 -1.19 -9.98
N SER A 76 -6.70 -1.50 -8.69
CA SER A 76 -6.48 -0.51 -7.62
C SER A 76 -5.20 0.30 -7.87
N ILE A 77 -4.11 -0.38 -8.26
CA ILE A 77 -2.84 0.27 -8.62
C ILE A 77 -3.02 1.20 -9.84
N LYS A 78 -3.74 0.76 -10.86
CA LYS A 78 -3.99 1.55 -12.08
C LYS A 78 -4.87 2.77 -11.80
N ASN A 79 -5.89 2.61 -10.95
CA ASN A 79 -6.85 3.65 -10.59
C ASN A 79 -6.24 4.72 -9.69
N ARG A 80 -5.27 4.36 -8.84
CA ARG A 80 -4.56 5.34 -8.02
C ARG A 80 -3.76 6.30 -8.90
N ARG A 81 -4.13 7.56 -8.88
CA ARG A 81 -3.48 8.64 -9.64
C ARG A 81 -3.12 9.79 -8.72
N THR A 82 -2.15 10.61 -9.12
CA THR A 82 -1.88 11.89 -8.47
C THR A 82 -3.01 12.85 -8.79
N ILE A 83 -3.71 13.34 -7.76
CA ILE A 83 -4.78 14.32 -7.87
C ILE A 83 -4.32 15.58 -7.16
N TYR A 84 -4.19 16.68 -7.90
CA TYR A 84 -3.82 17.99 -7.36
C TYR A 84 -5.02 18.88 -7.07
N ALA A 85 -6.10 18.74 -7.84
CA ALA A 85 -7.32 19.50 -7.62
C ALA A 85 -8.18 18.80 -6.57
N LEU A 86 -8.09 19.29 -5.35
CA LEU A 86 -8.73 18.74 -4.16
C LEU A 86 -9.83 19.68 -3.64
N ASP A 87 -10.84 19.12 -2.99
CA ASP A 87 -11.90 19.81 -2.27
C ASP A 87 -12.04 19.28 -0.85
N LYS A 88 -12.61 20.07 0.06
CA LYS A 88 -12.79 19.73 1.48
C LYS A 88 -13.88 18.67 1.73
N GLN A 89 -14.82 18.48 0.80
CA GLN A 89 -15.93 17.54 0.99
C GLN A 89 -15.48 16.12 0.70
N LEU A 90 -15.27 15.33 1.77
CA LEU A 90 -14.87 13.94 1.64
C LEU A 90 -16.05 13.06 1.21
N PRO A 91 -15.84 12.06 0.32
CA PRO A 91 -16.88 11.07 -0.02
C PRO A 91 -17.10 10.02 1.07
N VAL A 92 -16.26 9.99 2.10
CA VAL A 92 -16.34 9.12 3.29
C VAL A 92 -16.07 9.94 4.55
N SER A 93 -16.42 9.40 5.74
CA SER A 93 -16.18 10.10 7.00
C SER A 93 -14.70 10.20 7.37
N GLN A 94 -14.33 11.13 8.25
CA GLN A 94 -12.96 11.27 8.75
C GLN A 94 -12.51 10.02 9.51
N GLU A 95 -13.40 9.39 10.26
CA GLU A 95 -13.13 8.14 10.97
C GLU A 95 -12.75 7.03 10.00
N LYS A 96 -13.45 6.95 8.84
CA LYS A 96 -13.11 5.98 7.78
C LYS A 96 -11.75 6.25 7.18
N ILE A 97 -11.37 7.51 6.96
CA ILE A 97 -10.01 7.87 6.51
C ILE A 97 -8.96 7.40 7.52
N VAL A 98 -9.18 7.65 8.81
CA VAL A 98 -8.26 7.22 9.87
C VAL A 98 -8.13 5.69 9.93
N GLU A 99 -9.24 4.96 9.81
CA GLU A 99 -9.27 3.49 9.73
C GLU A 99 -8.42 2.99 8.54
N LEU A 100 -8.66 3.53 7.33
CA LEU A 100 -7.93 3.15 6.13
C LEU A 100 -6.42 3.40 6.25
N VAL A 101 -6.03 4.56 6.80
CA VAL A 101 -4.61 4.89 7.02
C VAL A 101 -3.98 3.91 8.01
N LYS A 102 -4.64 3.64 9.15
CA LYS A 102 -4.14 2.71 10.17
C LYS A 102 -3.99 1.30 9.60
N GLU A 103 -5.00 0.79 8.92
CA GLU A 103 -5.00 -0.55 8.35
C GLU A 103 -3.90 -0.68 7.27
N ALA A 104 -3.81 0.27 6.35
CA ALA A 104 -2.81 0.26 5.29
C ALA A 104 -1.38 0.28 5.84
N VAL A 105 -1.10 1.13 6.83
CA VAL A 105 0.24 1.22 7.45
C VAL A 105 0.55 -0.03 8.27
N SER A 106 -0.40 -0.53 9.06
CA SER A 106 -0.20 -1.71 9.90
C SER A 106 0.10 -2.99 9.10
N HIS A 107 -0.47 -3.10 7.90
CA HIS A 107 -0.27 -4.25 7.01
C HIS A 107 0.82 -4.03 5.95
N SER A 108 1.48 -2.87 5.93
CA SER A 108 2.61 -2.64 5.03
C SER A 108 3.84 -3.39 5.53
N PRO A 109 4.55 -4.12 4.63
CA PRO A 109 5.72 -4.89 5.02
C PRO A 109 6.90 -3.98 5.36
N SER A 110 7.76 -4.44 6.28
CA SER A 110 9.02 -3.80 6.62
C SER A 110 10.10 -4.84 6.88
N ALA A 111 11.36 -4.50 6.57
CA ALA A 111 12.48 -5.41 6.80
C ALA A 111 12.58 -5.78 8.29
N PHE A 112 12.76 -7.08 8.58
CA PHE A 112 12.77 -7.63 9.94
C PHE A 112 11.49 -7.33 10.74
N ASN A 113 10.38 -7.05 10.05
CA ASN A 113 9.13 -6.59 10.67
C ASN A 113 9.37 -5.41 11.63
N SER A 114 10.23 -4.47 11.22
CA SER A 114 10.69 -3.34 12.04
C SER A 114 9.55 -2.41 12.47
N GLN A 115 8.53 -2.30 11.63
CA GLN A 115 7.38 -1.42 11.86
C GLN A 115 7.79 -0.01 12.29
N SER A 116 8.86 0.52 11.66
CA SER A 116 9.43 1.84 11.97
C SER A 116 8.58 3.01 11.47
N SER A 117 7.68 2.77 10.52
CA SER A 117 6.81 3.81 9.98
C SER A 117 5.86 4.38 11.03
N ARG A 118 5.73 5.71 11.06
CA ARG A 118 4.82 6.47 11.92
C ARG A 118 4.00 7.41 11.05
N VAL A 119 2.75 7.65 11.43
CA VAL A 119 1.86 8.55 10.68
C VAL A 119 1.14 9.51 11.61
N VAL A 120 0.92 10.72 11.11
CA VAL A 120 0.04 11.72 11.72
C VAL A 120 -1.00 12.10 10.67
N VAL A 121 -2.28 12.10 11.03
CA VAL A 121 -3.37 12.49 10.14
C VAL A 121 -3.94 13.82 10.63
N LEU A 122 -3.87 14.82 9.79
CA LEU A 122 -4.31 16.19 10.08
C LEU A 122 -5.59 16.49 9.29
N PHE A 123 -6.59 17.06 9.95
CA PHE A 123 -7.84 17.54 9.35
C PHE A 123 -8.12 18.99 9.70
N GLY A 124 -8.94 19.66 8.90
CA GLY A 124 -9.45 21.00 9.18
C GLY A 124 -8.34 22.00 9.49
N ALA A 125 -8.41 22.67 10.62
CA ALA A 125 -7.45 23.70 11.03
C ALA A 125 -6.00 23.19 11.14
N GLU A 126 -5.80 21.94 11.59
CA GLU A 126 -4.47 21.33 11.70
C GLU A 126 -3.85 21.07 10.32
N HIS A 127 -4.67 20.64 9.35
CA HIS A 127 -4.25 20.52 7.96
C HIS A 127 -3.86 21.89 7.37
N GLU A 128 -4.67 22.91 7.55
CA GLU A 128 -4.37 24.25 7.08
C GLU A 128 -3.10 24.82 7.75
N GLN A 129 -2.92 24.57 9.03
CA GLN A 129 -1.73 24.98 9.79
C GLN A 129 -0.45 24.35 9.21
N PHE A 130 -0.48 23.06 8.83
CA PHE A 130 0.68 22.42 8.20
C PHE A 130 1.09 23.13 6.90
N TRP A 131 0.13 23.44 6.03
CA TRP A 131 0.44 24.12 4.75
C TRP A 131 0.83 25.59 4.95
N ASN A 132 0.37 26.24 6.01
CA ASN A 132 0.87 27.55 6.41
C ASN A 132 2.33 27.48 6.89
N ILE A 133 2.71 26.47 7.68
CA ILE A 133 4.12 26.22 8.05
C ILE A 133 4.97 26.08 6.78
N ALA A 134 4.55 25.23 5.82
CA ALA A 134 5.28 25.05 4.57
C ALA A 134 5.42 26.35 3.78
N LYS A 135 4.37 27.17 3.76
CA LYS A 135 4.35 28.47 3.11
C LYS A 135 5.35 29.45 3.77
N ASP A 136 5.33 29.52 5.09
CA ASP A 136 6.21 30.42 5.85
C ASP A 136 7.69 30.03 5.71
N GLU A 137 8.00 28.74 5.71
CA GLU A 137 9.37 28.27 5.49
C GLU A 137 9.85 28.52 4.06
N LEU A 138 9.01 28.28 3.05
CA LEU A 138 9.36 28.55 1.66
C LEU A 138 9.52 30.04 1.36
N LYS A 139 8.75 30.89 2.03
CA LYS A 139 8.86 32.35 1.88
C LYS A 139 10.23 32.87 2.29
N LYS A 140 10.96 32.17 3.15
CA LYS A 140 12.32 32.57 3.58
C LYS A 140 13.38 32.32 2.51
N ILE A 141 13.13 31.41 1.56
CA ILE A 141 14.13 30.91 0.59
C ILE A 141 13.74 31.14 -0.87
N VAL A 142 12.45 31.30 -1.18
CA VAL A 142 11.99 31.58 -2.55
C VAL A 142 12.03 33.09 -2.78
N PRO A 143 12.61 33.58 -3.91
CA PRO A 143 12.59 34.99 -4.26
C PRO A 143 11.17 35.58 -4.26
N ALA A 144 11.03 36.82 -3.81
CA ALA A 144 9.72 37.45 -3.61
C ALA A 144 8.88 37.55 -4.89
N ASP A 145 9.52 37.77 -6.03
CA ASP A 145 8.89 37.83 -7.36
C ASP A 145 8.42 36.46 -7.87
N ALA A 146 9.05 35.34 -7.42
CA ALA A 146 8.67 33.98 -7.75
C ALA A 146 7.69 33.32 -6.75
N PHE A 147 7.49 33.94 -5.58
CA PHE A 147 6.75 33.32 -4.47
C PHE A 147 5.25 33.11 -4.78
N ALA A 148 4.64 33.96 -5.60
CA ALA A 148 3.22 33.87 -5.93
C ALA A 148 2.83 32.51 -6.55
N ALA A 149 3.68 31.93 -7.41
CA ALA A 149 3.45 30.61 -7.99
C ALA A 149 3.56 29.49 -6.93
N THR A 150 4.55 29.60 -6.02
CA THR A 150 4.71 28.69 -4.88
C THR A 150 3.51 28.74 -3.95
N GLU A 151 3.06 29.93 -3.60
CA GLU A 151 1.87 30.13 -2.75
C GLU A 151 0.61 29.53 -3.38
N THR A 152 0.39 29.74 -4.67
CA THR A 152 -0.72 29.14 -5.42
C THR A 152 -0.70 27.62 -5.32
N LYS A 153 0.47 27.00 -5.48
CA LYS A 153 0.64 25.55 -5.35
C LYS A 153 0.35 25.05 -3.93
N LEU A 154 0.86 25.72 -2.91
CA LEU A 154 0.60 25.35 -1.52
C LEU A 154 -0.89 25.53 -1.14
N ASN A 155 -1.52 26.57 -1.63
CA ASN A 155 -2.95 26.80 -1.46
C ASN A 155 -3.79 25.68 -2.10
N SER A 156 -3.35 25.10 -3.23
CA SER A 156 -4.04 23.95 -3.84
C SER A 156 -3.99 22.71 -2.96
N PHE A 157 -2.94 22.52 -2.17
CA PHE A 157 -2.88 21.43 -1.18
C PHE A 157 -3.74 21.72 0.05
N ALA A 158 -3.69 22.97 0.55
CA ALA A 158 -4.52 23.43 1.65
C ALA A 158 -6.03 23.43 1.34
N ALA A 159 -6.41 23.39 0.06
CA ALA A 159 -7.81 23.24 -0.36
C ALA A 159 -8.38 21.84 -0.09
N GLY A 160 -7.56 20.86 0.21
CA GLY A 160 -7.98 19.51 0.57
C GLY A 160 -8.67 19.43 1.93
N ALA A 161 -9.13 18.23 2.28
CA ALA A 161 -9.81 17.93 3.54
C ALA A 161 -8.83 17.59 4.68
N GLY A 162 -7.62 17.12 4.34
CA GLY A 162 -6.63 16.71 5.31
C GLY A 162 -5.27 16.40 4.68
N THR A 163 -4.31 16.06 5.55
CA THR A 163 -2.96 15.63 5.17
C THR A 163 -2.52 14.47 6.04
N VAL A 164 -1.95 13.43 5.40
CA VAL A 164 -1.20 12.39 6.11
C VAL A 164 0.28 12.75 6.06
N LEU A 165 0.91 12.85 7.24
CA LEU A 165 2.35 13.00 7.38
C LEU A 165 2.97 11.64 7.64
N PHE A 166 3.99 11.26 6.90
CA PHE A 166 4.70 9.99 7.03
C PHE A 166 6.08 10.21 7.63
N PHE A 167 6.40 9.44 8.65
CA PHE A 167 7.68 9.49 9.35
C PHE A 167 8.29 8.10 9.44
N GLU A 168 9.61 8.06 9.62
CA GLU A 168 10.36 6.86 10.00
C GLU A 168 11.02 7.09 11.37
N ASP A 169 10.73 6.22 12.33
CA ASP A 169 11.30 6.30 13.67
C ASP A 169 12.76 5.84 13.67
N GLN A 170 13.66 6.81 13.74
CA GLN A 170 15.10 6.57 13.71
C GLN A 170 15.62 5.82 14.94
N THR A 171 14.85 5.76 16.03
CA THR A 171 15.21 4.94 17.19
C THR A 171 15.13 3.46 16.83
N VAL A 172 14.05 3.05 16.15
CA VAL A 172 13.90 1.66 15.67
C VAL A 172 15.01 1.31 14.67
N VAL A 173 15.30 2.21 13.75
CA VAL A 173 16.37 1.99 12.74
C VAL A 173 17.72 1.79 13.42
N ARG A 174 18.10 2.67 14.37
CA ARG A 174 19.36 2.54 15.11
C ARG A 174 19.44 1.27 15.95
N GLN A 175 18.37 0.89 16.64
CA GLN A 175 18.32 -0.36 17.41
C GLN A 175 18.58 -1.59 16.55
N LEU A 176 18.04 -1.62 15.33
CA LEU A 176 18.28 -2.71 14.40
C LEU A 176 19.72 -2.70 13.85
N GLN A 177 20.30 -1.52 13.61
CA GLN A 177 21.71 -1.39 13.23
C GLN A 177 22.65 -1.94 14.29
N GLU A 178 22.36 -1.66 15.57
CA GLU A 178 23.14 -2.16 16.71
C GLU A 178 22.95 -3.68 16.90
N GLN A 179 21.71 -4.17 16.80
CA GLN A 179 21.38 -5.58 16.99
C GLN A 179 21.95 -6.47 15.88
N PHE A 180 21.97 -5.95 14.65
CA PHE A 180 22.38 -6.70 13.44
C PHE A 180 23.49 -5.97 12.69
N ALA A 181 24.65 -5.85 13.33
CA ALA A 181 25.80 -5.06 12.85
C ALA A 181 26.23 -5.40 11.40
N LEU A 182 26.09 -6.67 10.98
CA LEU A 182 26.39 -7.10 9.61
C LEU A 182 25.53 -6.39 8.54
N TYR A 183 24.32 -5.97 8.91
CA TYR A 183 23.36 -5.30 8.02
C TYR A 183 23.16 -3.82 8.37
N ALA A 184 24.00 -3.25 9.25
CA ALA A 184 23.81 -1.91 9.79
C ALA A 184 23.57 -0.86 8.71
N ASP A 185 24.36 -0.88 7.64
CA ASP A 185 24.26 0.09 6.54
C ASP A 185 22.96 -0.07 5.69
N ASN A 186 22.32 -1.23 5.78
CA ASN A 186 21.11 -1.50 5.00
C ASN A 186 19.83 -1.00 5.69
N PHE A 187 19.78 -0.96 7.03
CA PHE A 187 18.54 -0.61 7.75
C PHE A 187 18.00 0.78 7.41
N PRO A 188 18.82 1.83 7.26
CA PRO A 188 18.32 3.12 6.79
C PRO A 188 17.66 3.05 5.40
N VAL A 189 18.25 2.28 4.48
CA VAL A 189 17.71 2.08 3.12
C VAL A 189 16.41 1.29 3.17
N TRP A 190 16.37 0.20 3.93
CA TRP A 190 15.18 -0.63 4.08
C TRP A 190 14.02 0.11 4.77
N SER A 191 14.32 1.01 5.70
CA SER A 191 13.35 1.91 6.32
C SER A 191 12.70 2.83 5.28
N GLU A 192 13.49 3.46 4.40
CA GLU A 192 12.97 4.29 3.32
C GLU A 192 12.10 3.49 2.32
N GLN A 193 12.48 2.24 2.03
CA GLN A 193 11.68 1.35 1.18
C GLN A 193 10.35 0.99 1.86
N ALA A 194 10.36 0.67 3.16
CA ALA A 194 9.17 0.39 3.95
C ALA A 194 8.24 1.62 3.98
N SER A 195 8.79 2.81 4.18
CA SER A 195 8.06 4.08 4.10
C SER A 195 7.35 4.24 2.76
N GLY A 196 8.05 3.98 1.64
CA GLY A 196 7.47 4.04 0.31
C GLY A 196 6.32 3.05 0.10
N MET A 197 6.43 1.83 0.66
CA MET A 197 5.35 0.83 0.62
C MET A 197 4.13 1.28 1.43
N ALA A 198 4.32 1.82 2.63
CA ALA A 198 3.24 2.34 3.46
C ALA A 198 2.53 3.55 2.79
N GLN A 199 3.29 4.48 2.22
CA GLN A 199 2.76 5.61 1.46
C GLN A 199 1.91 5.15 0.28
N PHE A 200 2.40 4.17 -0.48
CA PHE A 200 1.69 3.61 -1.62
C PHE A 200 0.41 2.89 -1.20
N ALA A 201 0.45 2.10 -0.11
CA ALA A 201 -0.71 1.39 0.42
C ALA A 201 -1.81 2.38 0.85
N VAL A 202 -1.47 3.42 1.63
CA VAL A 202 -2.40 4.47 2.04
C VAL A 202 -2.99 5.18 0.83
N TRP A 203 -2.16 5.58 -0.12
CA TRP A 203 -2.62 6.28 -1.32
C TRP A 203 -3.59 5.44 -2.16
N THR A 204 -3.31 4.14 -2.28
CA THR A 204 -4.17 3.21 -3.01
C THR A 204 -5.49 2.99 -2.28
N ALA A 205 -5.45 2.81 -0.94
CA ALA A 205 -6.66 2.67 -0.12
C ALA A 205 -7.57 3.91 -0.21
N LEU A 206 -7.00 5.12 -0.17
CA LEU A 206 -7.76 6.37 -0.37
C LEU A 206 -8.40 6.43 -1.77
N ALA A 207 -7.66 6.07 -2.82
CA ALA A 207 -8.14 6.09 -4.19
C ALA A 207 -9.32 5.12 -4.42
N GLU A 208 -9.32 3.93 -3.79
CA GLU A 208 -10.44 2.97 -3.82
C GLU A 208 -11.73 3.57 -3.24
N HIS A 209 -11.59 4.47 -2.27
CA HIS A 209 -12.71 5.18 -1.66
C HIS A 209 -13.01 6.53 -2.34
N LYS A 210 -12.51 6.75 -3.57
CA LYS A 210 -12.70 7.97 -4.37
C LYS A 210 -12.15 9.24 -3.69
N VAL A 211 -11.19 9.08 -2.80
CA VAL A 211 -10.45 10.19 -2.18
C VAL A 211 -9.23 10.49 -3.03
N GLY A 212 -9.15 11.71 -3.54
CA GLY A 212 -8.00 12.21 -4.28
C GLY A 212 -6.84 12.51 -3.34
N ALA A 213 -5.60 12.24 -3.77
CA ALA A 213 -4.41 12.58 -3.03
C ALA A 213 -3.20 12.80 -3.95
N SER A 214 -2.20 13.49 -3.43
CA SER A 214 -0.88 13.65 -4.06
C SER A 214 0.22 13.51 -3.01
N LEU A 215 1.41 13.05 -3.40
CA LEU A 215 2.54 12.90 -2.49
C LEU A 215 3.51 14.06 -2.67
N GLN A 216 3.85 14.73 -1.56
CA GLN A 216 4.70 15.91 -1.51
C GLN A 216 5.91 15.68 -0.58
N HIS A 217 7.00 16.43 -0.79
CA HIS A 217 8.26 16.29 -0.05
C HIS A 217 8.84 17.68 0.27
N TYR A 218 8.30 18.33 1.30
CA TYR A 218 8.80 19.60 1.82
C TYR A 218 9.79 19.43 2.97
N ASN A 219 10.10 18.20 3.32
CA ASN A 219 11.16 17.86 4.26
C ASN A 219 12.55 18.07 3.60
N PRO A 220 13.61 18.46 4.35
CA PRO A 220 13.60 18.71 5.79
C PRO A 220 13.11 20.11 6.20
N LEU A 221 12.70 20.95 5.25
CA LEU A 221 12.42 22.37 5.46
C LEU A 221 11.34 22.60 6.55
N VAL A 222 10.32 21.76 6.58
CA VAL A 222 9.19 21.88 7.51
C VAL A 222 9.36 21.07 8.80
N ASP A 223 10.41 20.24 8.92
CA ASP A 223 10.54 19.22 9.96
C ASP A 223 10.52 19.84 11.37
N ALA A 224 11.39 20.81 11.63
CA ALA A 224 11.52 21.39 12.97
C ALA A 224 10.20 22.03 13.46
N GLN A 225 9.52 22.78 12.59
CA GLN A 225 8.27 23.43 12.96
C GLN A 225 7.12 22.40 13.11
N THR A 226 7.12 21.34 12.29
CA THR A 226 6.16 20.22 12.39
C THR A 226 6.31 19.51 13.75
N HIS A 227 7.51 19.13 14.14
CA HIS A 227 7.76 18.51 15.44
C HIS A 227 7.32 19.39 16.60
N LYS A 228 7.67 20.67 16.56
CA LYS A 228 7.30 21.63 17.59
C LYS A 228 5.78 21.81 17.70
N THR A 229 5.09 21.95 16.57
CA THR A 229 3.65 22.25 16.53
C THR A 229 2.81 21.12 17.12
N TRP A 230 3.14 19.87 16.79
CA TRP A 230 2.37 18.70 17.25
C TRP A 230 3.07 17.90 18.35
N ASN A 231 4.14 18.45 18.95
CA ASN A 231 4.92 17.81 20.02
C ASN A 231 5.29 16.37 19.68
N LEU A 232 5.82 16.17 18.45
CA LEU A 232 6.23 14.86 17.97
C LEU A 232 7.64 14.49 18.45
N PRO A 233 7.94 13.20 18.62
CA PRO A 233 9.28 12.75 18.99
C PRO A 233 10.33 13.17 17.95
N GLU A 234 11.46 13.70 18.38
CA GLU A 234 12.57 14.10 17.49
C GLU A 234 13.13 12.94 16.66
N SER A 235 12.94 11.70 17.15
CA SER A 235 13.34 10.49 16.43
C SER A 235 12.47 10.19 15.20
N TRP A 236 11.32 10.81 15.08
CA TRP A 236 10.44 10.62 13.92
C TRP A 236 10.87 11.52 12.78
N LYS A 237 11.61 10.97 11.85
CA LYS A 237 12.11 11.69 10.66
C LYS A 237 11.00 11.80 9.62
N LEU A 238 10.56 13.03 9.30
CA LEU A 238 9.54 13.28 8.29
C LEU A 238 10.01 12.86 6.90
N ARG A 239 9.19 12.09 6.17
CA ARG A 239 9.56 11.54 4.86
C ARG A 239 8.67 12.03 3.72
N ALA A 240 7.38 12.21 3.98
CA ALA A 240 6.44 12.69 2.97
C ALA A 240 5.20 13.31 3.59
N GLN A 241 4.51 14.09 2.77
CA GLN A 241 3.23 14.70 3.08
C GLN A 241 2.23 14.36 1.98
N MET A 242 1.05 13.87 2.36
CA MET A 242 0.01 13.47 1.42
C MET A 242 -1.27 14.28 1.68
N PRO A 243 -1.43 15.45 1.05
CA PRO A 243 -2.72 16.13 1.07
C PRO A 243 -3.77 15.29 0.36
N PHE A 244 -4.97 15.23 0.92
CA PHE A 244 -6.08 14.46 0.38
C PHE A 244 -7.41 15.22 0.49
N GLY A 245 -8.40 14.84 -0.33
CA GLY A 245 -9.72 15.45 -0.36
C GLY A 245 -10.62 14.82 -1.42
N ALA A 246 -11.80 15.40 -1.64
CA ALA A 246 -12.60 15.06 -2.80
C ALA A 246 -11.86 15.42 -4.10
N ILE A 247 -12.15 14.70 -5.17
CA ILE A 247 -11.54 14.92 -6.48
C ILE A 247 -12.30 16.05 -7.19
N ALA A 248 -11.75 17.26 -7.20
CA ALA A 248 -12.35 18.41 -7.88
C ALA A 248 -12.11 18.37 -9.41
N ALA A 249 -10.99 17.78 -9.84
CA ALA A 249 -10.72 17.50 -11.25
C ALA A 249 -9.90 16.21 -11.39
N PRO A 250 -10.14 15.42 -12.46
CA PRO A 250 -9.44 14.16 -12.68
C PRO A 250 -7.95 14.38 -12.98
N ALA A 251 -7.16 13.31 -12.79
CA ALA A 251 -5.76 13.29 -13.22
C ALA A 251 -5.67 13.40 -14.75
N GLY A 252 -4.65 14.12 -15.24
CA GLY A 252 -4.31 14.15 -16.65
C GLY A 252 -3.84 12.79 -17.20
N GLU A 253 -3.53 12.72 -18.47
CA GLU A 253 -2.99 11.53 -19.11
C GLU A 253 -1.66 11.10 -18.49
N LYS A 254 -1.40 9.79 -18.45
CA LYS A 254 -0.14 9.21 -17.96
C LYS A 254 0.66 8.63 -19.11
N ALA A 255 1.83 9.19 -19.35
CA ALA A 255 2.80 8.64 -20.31
C ALA A 255 3.57 7.46 -19.68
N PHE A 256 4.02 6.54 -20.54
CA PHE A 256 4.85 5.41 -20.16
C PHE A 256 6.10 5.38 -21.06
N ILE A 257 7.23 4.97 -20.51
CA ILE A 257 8.41 4.62 -21.29
C ILE A 257 8.18 3.27 -21.97
N ALA A 258 8.95 3.00 -23.02
CA ALA A 258 8.85 1.74 -23.76
C ALA A 258 9.12 0.53 -22.83
N GLU A 259 8.35 -0.55 -22.99
CA GLU A 259 8.49 -1.76 -22.15
C GLU A 259 9.89 -2.36 -22.26
N SER A 260 10.51 -2.33 -23.45
CA SER A 260 11.89 -2.83 -23.67
C SER A 260 12.96 -2.09 -22.88
N GLU A 261 12.73 -0.83 -22.49
CA GLU A 261 13.63 -0.04 -21.67
C GLU A 261 13.46 -0.36 -20.18
N ARG A 262 12.27 -0.79 -19.78
CA ARG A 262 11.91 -0.99 -18.37
C ARG A 262 12.00 -2.43 -17.92
N PHE A 263 11.76 -3.39 -18.80
CA PHE A 263 11.67 -4.81 -18.46
C PHE A 263 12.65 -5.65 -19.26
N LYS A 264 13.26 -6.62 -18.62
CA LYS A 264 14.02 -7.69 -19.24
C LYS A 264 13.51 -9.00 -18.66
N VAL A 265 13.25 -9.97 -19.54
CA VAL A 265 12.77 -11.31 -19.18
C VAL A 265 13.76 -12.33 -19.73
N PHE A 266 14.16 -13.28 -18.91
CA PHE A 266 15.08 -14.35 -19.26
C PHE A 266 14.46 -15.69 -18.87
N GLY A 267 14.82 -16.76 -19.62
CA GLY A 267 14.36 -18.13 -19.33
C GLY A 267 12.99 -18.49 -19.93
N ASN A 268 12.58 -17.80 -21.00
CA ASN A 268 11.34 -18.12 -21.77
C ASN A 268 11.63 -19.19 -22.81
#